data_9f680a4f40d8672953f673ad9c131eb4
#
_entry.id   9f680a4f40d8672953f673ad9c131eb4
#
_cell.length_a   1.000
_cell.length_b   1.000
_cell.length_c   1.000
_cell.angle_alpha   90.00
_cell.angle_beta   90.00
_cell.angle_gamma   90.00
#
_symmetry.space_group_name_H-M   'P 1'
#
loop_
_entity.id
_entity.type
_entity.pdbx_description
1 polymer ?
#
loop_
_entity_poly.entity_id
_entity_poly.type
_entity_poly.pdbx_seq_one_letter_code
_entity_poly.pdbx_strand_id
1 'polypeptide(L)'
;MKILIPVLLLFAFYFSSAQNQLSVEYVTGKFDPTHHPDFTAVAAPYTHLPAQFLRKDVYEAFKKMYDAAEKEKISLNIISSTRNFDYQKGIWERKWIKFADTVAASARAKKILEYSAMPGTSRHHWGTDIDLINLTNEYFDAGEGQRAYAWLQKNAPTYGFCQPYTAKRAQGYNEERWHWSYMPVSKLLTAWAEKNLNATLITGFSGAETATSLNVVRDYVLGINKDCL
;
A
#
# COMPACT_ATOMS: atom_id res chain seq x y z
N MET A 1 -11.09 -57.78 24.70
CA MET A 1 -10.11 -57.20 23.74
C MET A 1 -10.84 -56.11 22.98
N LYS A 2 -10.71 -54.85 23.39
CA LYS A 2 -11.37 -53.68 22.78
C LYS A 2 -10.35 -53.00 21.91
N ILE A 3 -10.59 -52.99 20.60
CA ILE A 3 -9.74 -52.30 19.61
C ILE A 3 -10.09 -50.84 19.63
N LEU A 4 -9.14 -49.98 20.02
CA LEU A 4 -9.20 -48.52 19.82
C LEU A 4 -8.76 -48.23 18.40
N ILE A 5 -9.66 -47.66 17.61
CA ILE A 5 -9.33 -47.07 16.30
C ILE A 5 -8.94 -45.60 16.56
N PRO A 6 -7.76 -45.14 16.15
CA PRO A 6 -7.41 -43.72 16.30
C PRO A 6 -8.14 -42.88 15.24
N VAL A 7 -8.84 -41.86 15.68
CA VAL A 7 -9.36 -40.78 14.84
C VAL A 7 -8.19 -39.85 14.51
N LEU A 8 -7.63 -40.03 13.32
CA LEU A 8 -6.63 -39.15 12.75
C LEU A 8 -7.10 -38.72 11.38
N LEU A 9 -7.92 -37.68 11.32
CA LEU A 9 -8.27 -36.96 10.09
C LEU A 9 -9.03 -35.69 10.48
N LEU A 10 -8.40 -34.52 10.25
CA LEU A 10 -9.05 -33.24 9.92
C LEU A 10 -8.17 -32.03 10.33
N PHE A 11 -6.99 -31.89 9.70
CA PHE A 11 -6.21 -30.63 9.77
C PHE A 11 -5.56 -30.25 8.42
N ALA A 12 -6.13 -30.67 7.30
CA ALA A 12 -5.50 -30.44 5.98
C ALA A 12 -6.30 -29.51 5.03
N PHE A 13 -7.29 -28.74 5.49
CA PHE A 13 -8.17 -28.03 4.54
C PHE A 13 -8.17 -26.50 4.62
N TYR A 14 -7.29 -25.84 5.37
CA TYR A 14 -7.30 -24.38 5.47
C TYR A 14 -6.15 -23.65 4.75
N PHE A 15 -5.23 -24.33 4.08
CA PHE A 15 -4.12 -23.68 3.37
C PHE A 15 -4.32 -23.46 1.87
N SER A 16 -5.43 -23.93 1.30
CA SER A 16 -5.63 -23.87 -0.17
C SER A 16 -6.29 -22.59 -0.70
N SER A 17 -6.91 -21.74 0.13
CA SER A 17 -7.64 -20.57 -0.37
C SER A 17 -6.80 -19.30 -0.55
N ALA A 18 -5.68 -19.18 0.14
CA ALA A 18 -4.85 -17.97 0.07
C ALA A 18 -3.95 -17.90 -1.18
N GLN A 19 -3.65 -19.05 -1.79
CA GLN A 19 -2.71 -19.11 -2.93
C GLN A 19 -3.38 -18.79 -4.28
N ASN A 20 -4.72 -18.80 -4.37
CA ASN A 20 -5.47 -18.53 -5.61
C ASN A 20 -5.82 -17.05 -5.84
N GLN A 21 -5.40 -16.12 -4.98
CA GLN A 21 -5.76 -14.70 -5.08
C GLN A 21 -4.67 -13.77 -5.59
N LEU A 22 -3.43 -14.23 -5.72
CA LEU A 22 -2.34 -13.40 -6.22
C LEU A 22 -2.28 -13.50 -7.75
N SER A 23 -2.96 -12.58 -8.43
CA SER A 23 -2.94 -12.45 -9.89
C SER A 23 -2.34 -11.10 -10.31
N VAL A 24 -2.03 -10.98 -11.60
CA VAL A 24 -1.61 -9.70 -12.20
C VAL A 24 -2.69 -8.64 -11.99
N GLU A 25 -3.97 -8.99 -12.17
CA GLU A 25 -5.10 -8.10 -11.99
C GLU A 25 -5.16 -7.57 -10.55
N TYR A 26 -4.99 -8.45 -9.55
CA TYR A 26 -4.98 -8.05 -8.15
C TYR A 26 -3.82 -7.10 -7.85
N VAL A 27 -2.59 -7.49 -8.20
CA VAL A 27 -1.39 -6.70 -7.87
C VAL A 27 -1.35 -5.36 -8.61
N THR A 28 -1.92 -5.30 -9.83
CA THR A 28 -2.04 -4.06 -10.60
C THR A 28 -3.29 -3.23 -10.26
N GLY A 29 -4.13 -3.67 -9.33
CA GLY A 29 -5.33 -2.95 -8.90
C GLY A 29 -6.50 -2.99 -9.87
N LYS A 30 -6.50 -3.92 -10.83
CA LYS A 30 -7.55 -4.08 -11.85
C LYS A 30 -8.74 -4.89 -11.30
N PHE A 31 -9.24 -4.47 -10.16
CA PHE A 31 -10.42 -5.03 -9.49
C PHE A 31 -11.21 -3.94 -8.76
N ASP A 32 -12.42 -4.26 -8.36
CA ASP A 32 -13.26 -3.37 -7.57
C ASP A 32 -13.21 -3.79 -6.08
N PRO A 33 -12.61 -2.98 -5.19
CA PRO A 33 -12.55 -3.30 -3.76
C PRO A 33 -13.92 -3.31 -3.08
N THR A 34 -14.96 -2.69 -3.67
CA THR A 34 -16.32 -2.68 -3.12
C THR A 34 -17.00 -4.04 -3.21
N HIS A 35 -16.60 -4.86 -4.17
CA HIS A 35 -17.15 -6.19 -4.43
C HIS A 35 -16.16 -7.32 -4.12
N HIS A 36 -14.92 -6.99 -3.72
CA HIS A 36 -13.93 -8.01 -3.46
C HIS A 36 -14.12 -8.66 -2.07
N PRO A 37 -14.15 -9.99 -1.93
CA PRO A 37 -14.50 -10.68 -0.67
C PRO A 37 -13.55 -10.39 0.49
N ASP A 38 -12.29 -10.04 0.22
CA ASP A 38 -11.29 -9.76 1.25
C ASP A 38 -11.33 -8.31 1.74
N PHE A 39 -12.12 -7.43 1.12
CA PHE A 39 -12.15 -6.01 1.44
C PHE A 39 -13.40 -5.64 2.25
N THR A 40 -13.30 -4.54 2.95
CA THR A 40 -14.39 -3.92 3.69
C THR A 40 -14.27 -2.39 3.67
N ALA A 41 -15.40 -1.71 3.79
CA ALA A 41 -15.42 -0.27 3.95
C ALA A 41 -14.82 0.14 5.31
N VAL A 42 -14.02 1.20 5.30
CA VAL A 42 -13.52 1.84 6.50
C VAL A 42 -14.56 2.80 7.04
N ALA A 43 -14.99 2.58 8.28
CA ALA A 43 -16.01 3.38 8.94
C ALA A 43 -15.41 4.52 9.79
N ALA A 44 -16.24 5.47 10.21
CA ALA A 44 -15.91 6.40 11.29
C ALA A 44 -15.67 5.59 12.60
N PRO A 45 -14.77 6.01 13.50
CA PRO A 45 -13.98 7.26 13.44
C PRO A 45 -12.66 7.15 12.67
N TYR A 46 -12.35 6.03 12.04
CA TYR A 46 -11.06 5.71 11.44
C TYR A 46 -10.73 6.53 10.19
N THR A 47 -11.75 7.08 9.54
CA THR A 47 -11.65 8.03 8.42
C THR A 47 -12.84 8.99 8.44
N HIS A 48 -12.63 10.20 7.94
CA HIS A 48 -13.70 11.18 7.67
C HIS A 48 -13.99 11.29 6.17
N LEU A 49 -13.29 10.49 5.34
CA LEU A 49 -13.44 10.52 3.89
C LEU A 49 -14.35 9.39 3.42
N PRO A 50 -15.19 9.64 2.40
CA PRO A 50 -16.03 8.59 1.82
C PRO A 50 -15.20 7.57 1.03
N ALA A 51 -15.80 6.40 0.78
CA ALA A 51 -15.30 5.39 -0.13
C ALA A 51 -13.85 4.91 0.16
N GLN A 52 -13.49 4.79 1.43
CA GLN A 52 -12.26 4.15 1.85
C GLN A 52 -12.49 2.65 2.06
N PHE A 53 -11.63 1.83 1.47
CA PHE A 53 -11.69 0.36 1.60
C PHE A 53 -10.33 -0.18 2.00
N LEU A 54 -10.30 -1.21 2.83
CA LEU A 54 -9.09 -1.94 3.19
C LEU A 54 -9.35 -3.45 3.15
N ARG A 55 -8.28 -4.22 3.03
CA ARG A 55 -8.39 -5.63 3.37
C ARG A 55 -8.87 -5.78 4.81
N LYS A 56 -9.70 -6.79 5.05
CA LYS A 56 -10.30 -7.05 6.37
C LYS A 56 -9.24 -7.26 7.46
N ASP A 57 -8.19 -8.03 7.14
CA ASP A 57 -7.07 -8.30 8.05
C ASP A 57 -6.27 -7.03 8.39
N VAL A 58 -6.02 -6.18 7.40
CA VAL A 58 -5.35 -4.87 7.57
C VAL A 58 -6.20 -3.93 8.43
N TYR A 59 -7.49 -3.89 8.18
CA TYR A 59 -8.41 -3.03 8.94
C TYR A 59 -8.49 -3.45 10.41
N GLU A 60 -8.54 -4.75 10.71
CA GLU A 60 -8.51 -5.23 12.10
C GLU A 60 -7.19 -4.86 12.81
N ALA A 61 -6.06 -4.96 12.12
CA ALA A 61 -4.78 -4.53 12.66
C ALA A 61 -4.72 -3.01 12.88
N PHE A 62 -5.23 -2.24 11.92
CA PHE A 62 -5.29 -0.78 12.01
C PHE A 62 -6.16 -0.31 13.18
N LYS A 63 -7.34 -0.92 13.40
CA LYS A 63 -8.20 -0.57 14.53
C LYS A 63 -7.46 -0.70 15.86
N LYS A 64 -6.71 -1.78 16.06
CA LYS A 64 -5.89 -1.99 17.27
C LYS A 64 -4.83 -0.91 17.44
N MET A 65 -4.17 -0.52 16.34
CA MET A 65 -3.18 0.55 16.33
C MET A 65 -3.82 1.90 16.64
N TYR A 66 -4.95 2.21 16.03
CA TYR A 66 -5.74 3.41 16.27
C TYR A 66 -6.16 3.53 17.75
N ASP A 67 -6.76 2.48 18.31
CA ASP A 67 -7.22 2.46 19.70
C ASP A 67 -6.07 2.65 20.71
N ALA A 68 -4.88 2.17 20.38
CA ALA A 68 -3.70 2.39 21.21
C ALA A 68 -3.19 3.83 21.12
N ALA A 69 -3.18 4.44 19.94
CA ALA A 69 -2.81 5.83 19.72
C ALA A 69 -3.78 6.80 20.41
N GLU A 70 -5.08 6.53 20.34
CA GLU A 70 -6.12 7.35 21.00
C GLU A 70 -5.95 7.42 22.53
N LYS A 71 -5.50 6.33 23.18
CA LYS A 71 -5.18 6.35 24.62
C LYS A 71 -4.07 7.32 24.98
N GLU A 72 -3.18 7.60 24.01
CA GLU A 72 -2.11 8.60 24.13
C GLU A 72 -2.48 9.96 23.50
N LYS A 73 -3.78 10.15 23.15
CA LYS A 73 -4.32 11.36 22.51
C LYS A 73 -3.64 11.67 21.17
N ILE A 74 -3.38 10.63 20.40
CA ILE A 74 -2.84 10.72 19.05
C ILE A 74 -3.89 10.21 18.08
N SER A 75 -4.33 11.06 17.16
CA SER A 75 -5.30 10.71 16.13
C SER A 75 -4.59 10.16 14.88
N LEU A 76 -5.00 8.97 14.42
CA LEU A 76 -4.43 8.29 13.25
C LEU A 76 -5.49 8.13 12.13
N ASN A 77 -6.12 9.23 11.71
CA ASN A 77 -7.14 9.15 10.66
C ASN A 77 -6.54 8.73 9.32
N ILE A 78 -7.20 7.79 8.65
CA ILE A 78 -6.87 7.37 7.28
C ILE A 78 -7.30 8.47 6.32
N ILE A 79 -6.34 8.97 5.52
CA ILE A 79 -6.54 9.94 4.44
C ILE A 79 -6.68 9.24 3.09
N SER A 80 -5.98 8.12 2.90
CA SER A 80 -6.07 7.31 1.69
C SER A 80 -5.82 5.85 2.04
N SER A 81 -6.61 4.98 1.43
CA SER A 81 -6.54 3.53 1.61
C SER A 81 -6.37 2.82 0.26
N THR A 82 -7.13 1.77 0.00
CA THR A 82 -7.07 1.05 -1.28
C THR A 82 -7.47 1.95 -2.44
N ARG A 83 -6.62 1.98 -3.45
CA ARG A 83 -6.87 2.65 -4.73
C ARG A 83 -6.82 1.60 -5.84
N ASN A 84 -7.90 1.38 -6.57
CA ASN A 84 -7.86 0.54 -7.74
C ASN A 84 -7.09 1.21 -8.90
N PHE A 85 -6.90 0.49 -10.00
CA PHE A 85 -6.16 0.98 -11.16
C PHE A 85 -6.74 2.31 -11.69
N ASP A 86 -8.05 2.40 -11.86
CA ASP A 86 -8.70 3.57 -12.46
C ASP A 86 -8.62 4.80 -11.55
N TYR A 87 -8.75 4.61 -10.24
CA TYR A 87 -8.55 5.70 -9.28
C TYR A 87 -7.12 6.23 -9.34
N GLN A 88 -6.12 5.34 -9.33
CA GLN A 88 -4.71 5.73 -9.45
C GLN A 88 -4.41 6.39 -10.80
N LYS A 89 -5.03 5.89 -11.89
CA LYS A 89 -4.93 6.50 -13.21
C LYS A 89 -5.47 7.93 -13.20
N GLY A 90 -6.59 8.18 -12.56
CA GLY A 90 -7.12 9.53 -12.39
C GLY A 90 -6.15 10.48 -11.66
N ILE A 91 -5.44 10.01 -10.62
CA ILE A 91 -4.40 10.79 -9.94
C ILE A 91 -3.24 11.08 -10.88
N TRP A 92 -2.75 10.08 -11.59
CA TRP A 92 -1.63 10.16 -12.51
C TRP A 92 -1.90 11.13 -13.66
N GLU A 93 -3.04 10.97 -14.35
CA GLU A 93 -3.40 11.80 -15.51
C GLU A 93 -3.55 13.28 -15.14
N ARG A 94 -4.15 13.59 -13.97
CA ARG A 94 -4.20 14.98 -13.48
C ARG A 94 -2.80 15.57 -13.28
N LYS A 95 -1.87 14.78 -12.72
CA LYS A 95 -0.47 15.23 -12.56
C LYS A 95 0.27 15.30 -13.90
N TRP A 96 -0.04 14.39 -14.82
CA TRP A 96 0.52 14.40 -16.17
C TRP A 96 0.15 15.68 -16.93
N ILE A 97 -1.11 16.07 -16.88
CA ILE A 97 -1.60 17.31 -17.51
C ILE A 97 -0.99 18.57 -16.87
N LYS A 98 -0.76 18.55 -15.55
CA LYS A 98 -0.17 19.67 -14.82
C LYS A 98 1.24 20.04 -15.31
N PHE A 99 1.99 19.10 -15.87
CA PHE A 99 3.33 19.34 -16.39
C PHE A 99 3.26 19.68 -17.89
N ALA A 100 4.02 20.71 -18.32
CA ALA A 100 4.00 21.18 -19.69
C ALA A 100 4.38 20.09 -20.71
N ASP A 101 3.76 20.13 -21.88
CA ASP A 101 4.03 19.18 -22.99
C ASP A 101 5.45 19.31 -23.55
N THR A 102 6.14 20.45 -23.28
CA THR A 102 7.55 20.69 -23.66
C THR A 102 8.53 19.82 -22.87
N VAL A 103 8.10 19.17 -21.79
CA VAL A 103 8.94 18.29 -20.98
C VAL A 103 8.92 16.88 -21.57
N ALA A 104 10.09 16.27 -21.78
CA ALA A 104 10.19 14.89 -22.24
C ALA A 104 9.40 13.93 -21.32
N ALA A 105 8.71 12.95 -21.90
CA ALA A 105 7.83 12.03 -21.19
C ALA A 105 8.51 11.38 -19.96
N SER A 106 9.77 10.96 -20.10
CA SER A 106 10.53 10.36 -18.99
C SER A 106 10.83 11.36 -17.86
N ALA A 107 11.10 12.63 -18.17
CA ALA A 107 11.33 13.66 -17.16
C ALA A 107 10.01 13.99 -16.42
N ARG A 108 8.89 14.08 -17.17
CA ARG A 108 7.56 14.27 -16.63
C ARG A 108 7.16 13.12 -15.68
N ALA A 109 7.35 11.88 -16.14
CA ALA A 109 7.09 10.71 -15.34
C ALA A 109 7.93 10.68 -14.05
N LYS A 110 9.23 10.98 -14.12
CA LYS A 110 10.11 11.09 -12.93
C LYS A 110 9.60 12.11 -11.93
N LYS A 111 9.14 13.28 -12.40
CA LYS A 111 8.60 14.32 -11.52
C LYS A 111 7.33 13.87 -10.79
N ILE A 112 6.47 13.12 -11.45
CA ILE A 112 5.28 12.55 -10.84
C ILE A 112 5.66 11.45 -9.85
N LEU A 113 6.62 10.60 -10.21
CA LEU A 113 7.12 9.49 -9.40
C LEU A 113 7.84 9.93 -8.11
N GLU A 114 8.09 11.20 -7.89
CA GLU A 114 8.59 11.68 -6.60
C GLU A 114 7.64 11.28 -5.45
N TYR A 115 6.31 11.32 -5.69
CA TYR A 115 5.27 11.07 -4.69
C TYR A 115 4.02 10.34 -5.23
N SER A 116 4.04 9.82 -6.45
CA SER A 116 2.86 9.16 -7.02
C SER A 116 3.23 8.01 -7.92
N ALA A 117 2.70 6.85 -7.60
CA ALA A 117 2.88 5.64 -8.38
C ALA A 117 2.26 5.73 -9.78
N MET A 118 2.89 5.11 -10.77
CA MET A 118 2.22 4.77 -12.02
C MET A 118 1.04 3.82 -11.75
N PRO A 119 -0.08 3.95 -12.47
CA PRO A 119 -1.16 2.96 -12.40
C PRO A 119 -0.65 1.54 -12.62
N GLY A 120 -1.06 0.61 -11.77
CA GLY A 120 -0.57 -0.77 -11.79
C GLY A 120 0.71 -1.02 -10.98
N THR A 121 1.31 0.03 -10.39
CA THR A 121 2.53 -0.09 -9.57
C THR A 121 2.37 0.41 -8.13
N SER A 122 1.19 0.91 -7.80
CA SER A 122 0.91 1.44 -6.46
C SER A 122 0.72 0.30 -5.46
N ARG A 123 1.39 0.38 -4.31
CA ARG A 123 1.16 -0.55 -3.20
C ARG A 123 -0.23 -0.40 -2.59
N HIS A 124 -0.87 0.75 -2.75
CA HIS A 124 -2.29 0.94 -2.38
C HIS A 124 -3.26 0.04 -3.16
N HIS A 125 -2.86 -0.49 -4.32
CA HIS A 125 -3.67 -1.49 -5.03
C HIS A 125 -3.90 -2.74 -4.19
N TRP A 126 -2.96 -3.09 -3.33
CA TRP A 126 -2.96 -4.32 -2.55
C TRP A 126 -3.91 -4.31 -1.35
N GLY A 127 -4.38 -3.11 -0.97
CA GLY A 127 -5.19 -2.93 0.23
C GLY A 127 -4.42 -3.09 1.54
N THR A 128 -3.10 -3.11 1.47
CA THR A 128 -2.18 -3.24 2.61
C THR A 128 -1.59 -1.92 3.08
N ASP A 129 -1.68 -0.89 2.23
CA ASP A 129 -1.00 0.37 2.47
C ASP A 129 -2.02 1.50 2.73
N ILE A 130 -1.71 2.33 3.70
CA ILE A 130 -2.55 3.43 4.18
C ILE A 130 -1.73 4.72 4.29
N ASP A 131 -2.37 5.83 3.94
CA ASP A 131 -1.84 7.17 4.20
C ASP A 131 -2.58 7.76 5.41
N LEU A 132 -1.85 8.25 6.40
CA LEU A 132 -2.35 8.69 7.69
C LEU A 132 -2.16 10.18 7.90
N ILE A 133 -3.15 10.87 8.46
CA ILE A 133 -3.12 12.19 9.08
C ILE A 133 -2.97 13.31 8.06
N ASN A 134 -1.86 13.38 7.33
CA ASN A 134 -1.53 14.46 6.39
C ASN A 134 -0.63 13.94 5.28
N LEU A 135 -0.64 14.56 4.09
CA LEU A 135 0.12 14.13 2.91
C LEU A 135 1.31 15.06 2.60
N THR A 136 1.87 15.74 3.60
CA THR A 136 3.09 16.56 3.47
C THR A 136 4.04 16.25 4.62
N ASN A 137 5.34 16.13 4.32
CA ASN A 137 6.36 15.84 5.35
C ASN A 137 6.48 16.98 6.38
N GLU A 138 6.29 18.22 5.95
CA GLU A 138 6.38 19.42 6.79
C GLU A 138 5.39 19.38 7.94
N TYR A 139 4.22 18.76 7.76
CA TYR A 139 3.25 18.59 8.84
C TYR A 139 3.83 17.79 10.02
N PHE A 140 4.72 16.84 9.72
CA PHE A 140 5.34 15.95 10.69
C PHE A 140 6.62 16.53 11.32
N ASP A 141 7.01 17.76 10.99
CA ASP A 141 8.20 18.41 11.56
C ASP A 141 7.94 19.02 12.94
N ALA A 142 6.68 19.34 13.27
CA ALA A 142 6.34 20.01 14.53
C ALA A 142 4.95 19.62 15.06
N GLY A 143 4.66 19.99 16.30
CA GLY A 143 3.34 19.94 16.92
C GLY A 143 2.75 18.52 16.99
N GLU A 144 1.47 18.41 16.63
CA GLU A 144 0.74 17.14 16.66
C GLU A 144 1.26 16.13 15.65
N GLY A 145 1.64 16.60 14.45
CA GLY A 145 2.22 15.74 13.42
C GLY A 145 3.53 15.10 13.87
N GLN A 146 4.42 15.85 14.48
CA GLN A 146 5.67 15.34 15.03
C GLN A 146 5.43 14.28 16.11
N ARG A 147 4.49 14.52 17.01
CA ARG A 147 4.13 13.56 18.06
C ARG A 147 3.55 12.28 17.47
N ALA A 148 2.66 12.43 16.49
CA ALA A 148 2.05 11.28 15.82
C ALA A 148 3.08 10.45 15.05
N TYR A 149 4.00 11.09 14.33
CA TYR A 149 5.07 10.39 13.61
C TYR A 149 6.04 9.66 14.55
N ALA A 150 6.46 10.30 15.64
CA ALA A 150 7.29 9.67 16.65
C ALA A 150 6.59 8.46 17.30
N TRP A 151 5.29 8.57 17.56
CA TRP A 151 4.48 7.46 18.07
C TRP A 151 4.42 6.30 17.05
N LEU A 152 4.14 6.61 15.79
CA LEU A 152 4.09 5.61 14.71
C LEU A 152 5.43 4.90 14.54
N GLN A 153 6.55 5.62 14.50
CA GLN A 153 7.88 5.02 14.40
C GLN A 153 8.16 4.01 15.53
N LYS A 154 7.70 4.32 16.75
CA LYS A 154 7.89 3.47 17.92
C LYS A 154 6.92 2.29 17.97
N ASN A 155 5.66 2.50 17.65
CA ASN A 155 4.58 1.57 18.00
C ASN A 155 3.99 0.82 16.80
N ALA A 156 3.98 1.39 15.59
CA ALA A 156 3.37 0.78 14.42
C ALA A 156 3.90 -0.65 14.11
N PRO A 157 5.20 -0.95 14.30
CA PRO A 157 5.71 -2.30 14.11
C PRO A 157 5.04 -3.35 14.99
N THR A 158 4.62 -3.01 16.21
CA THR A 158 3.89 -3.93 17.12
C THR A 158 2.54 -4.35 16.56
N TYR A 159 1.95 -3.52 15.69
CA TYR A 159 0.68 -3.80 15.00
C TYR A 159 0.89 -4.34 13.58
N GLY A 160 2.13 -4.64 13.20
CA GLY A 160 2.47 -5.18 11.89
C GLY A 160 2.66 -4.13 10.79
N PHE A 161 2.70 -2.83 11.11
CA PHE A 161 2.92 -1.78 10.12
C PHE A 161 4.38 -1.32 10.09
N CYS A 162 4.87 -1.02 8.89
CA CYS A 162 6.16 -0.37 8.68
C CYS A 162 6.02 0.80 7.70
N GLN A 163 6.98 1.71 7.71
CA GLN A 163 7.09 2.81 6.75
C GLN A 163 7.94 2.36 5.56
N PRO A 164 7.36 2.10 4.36
CA PRO A 164 8.13 1.65 3.20
C PRO A 164 8.98 2.76 2.59
N TYR A 165 8.55 4.01 2.70
CA TYR A 165 9.19 5.16 2.06
C TYR A 165 9.86 6.06 3.10
N THR A 166 10.94 5.54 3.72
CA THR A 166 11.79 6.30 4.66
C THR A 166 12.75 7.23 3.92
N ALA A 167 13.32 8.20 4.64
CA ALA A 167 14.43 9.02 4.12
C ALA A 167 15.66 8.19 3.75
N LYS A 168 16.54 8.77 2.92
CA LYS A 168 17.89 8.24 2.59
C LYS A 168 17.89 6.87 1.90
N ARG A 169 16.79 6.43 1.29
CA ARG A 169 16.81 5.27 0.39
C ARG A 169 17.49 5.66 -0.92
N ALA A 170 18.18 4.71 -1.54
CA ALA A 170 18.89 4.94 -2.79
C ALA A 170 17.95 5.07 -4.01
N GLN A 171 16.73 4.54 -3.92
CA GLN A 171 15.80 4.40 -5.04
C GLN A 171 14.34 4.56 -4.57
N GLY A 172 13.45 4.79 -5.54
CA GLY A 172 12.00 4.87 -5.34
C GLY A 172 11.48 6.26 -5.01
N TYR A 173 10.30 6.31 -4.43
CA TYR A 173 9.63 7.54 -4.04
C TYR A 173 10.45 8.32 -3.00
N ASN A 174 10.21 9.62 -2.89
CA ASN A 174 10.74 10.40 -1.78
C ASN A 174 10.23 9.88 -0.43
N GLU A 175 10.72 10.43 0.68
CA GLU A 175 10.20 10.12 2.00
C GLU A 175 8.72 10.46 2.07
N GLU A 176 7.93 9.53 2.63
CA GLU A 176 6.51 9.72 2.91
C GLU A 176 6.23 9.29 4.36
N ARG A 177 6.21 10.26 5.28
CA ARG A 177 6.00 9.99 6.71
C ARG A 177 4.57 9.55 7.04
N TRP A 178 3.66 9.80 6.14
CA TRP A 178 2.25 9.40 6.24
C TRP A 178 1.97 7.97 5.77
N HIS A 179 2.86 7.36 4.95
CA HIS A 179 2.61 6.10 4.28
C HIS A 179 3.08 4.89 5.09
N TRP A 180 2.15 4.01 5.42
CA TRP A 180 2.39 2.83 6.25
C TRP A 180 1.83 1.57 5.60
N SER A 181 2.59 0.48 5.64
CA SER A 181 2.30 -0.80 4.97
C SER A 181 2.17 -1.92 5.99
N TYR A 182 1.12 -2.73 5.90
CA TYR A 182 0.88 -3.89 6.76
C TYR A 182 1.70 -5.09 6.29
N MET A 183 2.79 -5.37 6.98
CA MET A 183 3.83 -6.34 6.60
C MET A 183 3.34 -7.79 6.47
N PRO A 184 2.45 -8.33 7.34
CA PRO A 184 2.07 -9.74 7.24
C PRO A 184 1.50 -10.15 5.88
N VAL A 185 0.94 -9.20 5.13
CA VAL A 185 0.39 -9.42 3.80
C VAL A 185 1.28 -8.80 2.72
N SER A 186 1.74 -7.56 2.92
CA SER A 186 2.49 -6.83 1.89
C SER A 186 3.82 -7.49 1.51
N LYS A 187 4.47 -8.22 2.43
CA LYS A 187 5.67 -9.02 2.12
C LYS A 187 5.41 -10.10 1.07
N LEU A 188 4.29 -10.81 1.17
CA LEU A 188 3.90 -11.83 0.19
C LEU A 188 3.64 -11.21 -1.18
N LEU A 189 2.97 -10.04 -1.21
CA LEU A 189 2.69 -9.31 -2.43
C LEU A 189 3.95 -8.70 -3.04
N THR A 190 4.89 -8.22 -2.22
CA THR A 190 6.20 -7.75 -2.67
C THR A 190 6.99 -8.89 -3.31
N ALA A 191 7.06 -10.06 -2.66
CA ALA A 191 7.74 -11.23 -3.21
C ALA A 191 7.08 -11.77 -4.49
N TRP A 192 5.75 -11.67 -4.59
CA TRP A 192 5.04 -12.01 -5.81
C TRP A 192 5.34 -11.02 -6.94
N ALA A 193 5.32 -9.71 -6.63
CA ALA A 193 5.62 -8.65 -7.59
C ALA A 193 7.05 -8.76 -8.13
N GLU A 194 8.03 -9.09 -7.29
CA GLU A 194 9.42 -9.33 -7.70
C GLU A 194 9.54 -10.40 -8.78
N LYS A 195 8.75 -11.46 -8.69
CA LYS A 195 8.79 -12.60 -9.62
C LYS A 195 7.95 -12.40 -10.87
N ASN A 196 6.83 -11.70 -10.78
CA ASN A 196 5.79 -11.75 -11.79
C ASN A 196 5.45 -10.39 -12.41
N LEU A 197 5.70 -9.27 -11.70
CA LEU A 197 5.41 -7.94 -12.22
C LEU A 197 6.59 -7.44 -13.04
N ASN A 198 6.30 -6.99 -14.26
CA ASN A 198 7.30 -6.40 -15.14
C ASN A 198 6.72 -5.17 -15.87
N ALA A 199 7.59 -4.35 -16.44
CA ALA A 199 7.20 -3.09 -17.05
C ALA A 199 6.25 -3.23 -18.25
N THR A 200 6.20 -4.40 -18.93
CA THR A 200 5.31 -4.62 -20.08
C THR A 200 3.84 -4.73 -19.66
N LEU A 201 3.58 -5.01 -18.39
CA LEU A 201 2.23 -5.04 -17.80
C LEU A 201 1.73 -3.63 -17.41
N ILE A 202 2.61 -2.63 -17.40
CA ILE A 202 2.32 -1.25 -16.99
C ILE A 202 1.91 -0.45 -18.21
N THR A 203 0.62 -0.43 -18.49
CA THR A 203 0.05 0.15 -19.72
C THR A 203 -1.29 0.84 -19.46
N GLY A 204 -1.80 1.61 -20.43
CA GLY A 204 -3.16 2.14 -20.43
C GLY A 204 -3.32 3.53 -19.82
N PHE A 205 -2.22 4.31 -19.72
CA PHE A 205 -2.22 5.69 -19.25
C PHE A 205 -1.09 6.48 -19.92
N SER A 206 -1.11 7.81 -19.83
CA SER A 206 -0.10 8.70 -20.44
C SER A 206 1.27 8.49 -19.82
N GLY A 207 2.29 8.30 -20.66
CA GLY A 207 3.68 8.08 -20.22
C GLY A 207 3.98 6.65 -19.75
N ALA A 208 3.06 5.70 -19.92
CA ALA A 208 3.27 4.28 -19.56
C ALA A 208 4.49 3.67 -20.27
N GLU A 209 4.79 4.11 -21.49
CA GLU A 209 5.95 3.69 -22.29
C GLU A 209 7.30 3.95 -21.58
N THR A 210 7.32 4.86 -20.61
CA THR A 210 8.53 5.17 -19.84
C THR A 210 8.81 4.19 -18.71
N ALA A 211 7.87 3.30 -18.39
CA ALA A 211 7.97 2.38 -17.24
C ALA A 211 9.25 1.50 -17.30
N THR A 212 9.60 1.00 -18.49
CA THR A 212 10.81 0.18 -18.68
C THR A 212 12.09 1.00 -18.48
N SER A 213 12.20 2.15 -19.15
CA SER A 213 13.41 2.99 -19.06
C SER A 213 13.64 3.59 -17.68
N LEU A 214 12.58 3.74 -16.88
CA LEU A 214 12.61 4.22 -15.51
C LEU A 214 12.74 3.10 -14.48
N ASN A 215 12.85 1.84 -14.90
CA ASN A 215 12.93 0.67 -14.03
C ASN A 215 11.83 0.66 -12.92
N VAL A 216 10.60 1.06 -13.28
CA VAL A 216 9.56 1.39 -12.30
C VAL A 216 9.27 0.26 -11.30
N VAL A 217 9.27 -0.99 -11.76
CA VAL A 217 9.05 -2.12 -10.85
C VAL A 217 10.20 -2.25 -9.86
N ARG A 218 11.45 -2.31 -10.35
CA ARG A 218 12.63 -2.48 -9.49
C ARG A 218 12.82 -1.31 -8.51
N ASP A 219 12.70 -0.08 -9.02
CA ASP A 219 13.12 1.10 -8.26
C ASP A 219 12.00 1.68 -7.40
N TYR A 220 10.71 1.47 -7.77
CA TYR A 220 9.58 2.08 -7.07
C TYR A 220 8.69 1.05 -6.35
N VAL A 221 8.35 -0.09 -6.98
CA VAL A 221 7.55 -1.12 -6.30
C VAL A 221 8.38 -1.85 -5.26
N LEU A 222 9.62 -2.23 -5.62
CA LEU A 222 10.55 -3.00 -4.78
C LEU A 222 11.54 -2.11 -4.01
N GLY A 223 11.70 -0.84 -4.40
CA GLY A 223 12.62 0.13 -3.79
C GLY A 223 12.12 0.69 -2.45
N ILE A 224 11.77 -0.20 -1.53
CA ILE A 224 11.24 0.14 -0.20
C ILE A 224 12.28 -0.04 0.90
N ASN A 225 11.97 0.46 2.10
CA ASN A 225 12.74 0.21 3.31
C ASN A 225 12.88 -1.30 3.56
N LYS A 226 14.11 -1.75 3.81
CA LYS A 226 14.43 -3.17 4.03
C LYS A 226 13.72 -3.78 5.23
N ASP A 227 13.40 -2.98 6.24
CA ASP A 227 12.64 -3.44 7.40
C ASP A 227 11.19 -3.84 7.05
N CYS A 228 10.72 -3.42 5.88
CA CYS A 228 9.40 -3.77 5.34
C CYS A 228 9.41 -5.04 4.45
N LEU A 229 10.58 -5.67 4.26
CA LEU A 229 10.75 -6.90 3.47
C LEU A 229 10.65 -8.17 4.31
#